data_12a47874c6fed5d0f698bab665f7afd7
#
_entry.id   12a47874c6fed5d0f698bab665f7afd7
#
_cell.length_a   1.000
_cell.length_b   1.000
_cell.length_c   1.000
_cell.angle_alpha   90.00
_cell.angle_beta   90.00
_cell.angle_gamma   90.00
#
_symmetry.space_group_name_H-M   'P 1'
#
loop_
_entity.id
_entity.type
_entity.pdbx_description
1 polymer ?
#
loop_
_entity_poly.entity_id
_entity_poly.type
_entity_poly.pdbx_seq_one_letter_code
_entity_poly.pdbx_strand_id
1 'polypeptide(L)'
;RQPSPRTVAWARSGVSATAQGQREVGREIADDLALARPMQRLLQGEVGSGKTVVALRAMLQVIDAGGQAALLAPTEVLAAQHARTLRALLGPLAEGGFLGGAEHGTRVALLTGSLGAAARKEALLDAASGAAGIVVGTHALLSENVQFADLGLVVVDEQHRFGVEQRDALRAKARTSPHLLVMTATPIPRTVAMTVFGDLETSSLMEIPAGRSGITTHVVPAGNPTWMERTWARVREEVDAGHRAYVVCARIHPDEPDADAGGTGHDDFDDVPDFLLDPEAPDAVERPPLRAVLEVAEELRAHPRLAGLTVGVLHGQMPPAEKDAVMADFASGAVQVLVSTTVVEVGVDVPEATAMVVLDADRFGISQLHQLRGRVGRGSAAGLCLLVSTAQPGTPAATRVETLARTTDGFELATVDLELRSEGDVLGAAQSGRASSLRLLRVVKDADVIETARADAAEVVAQDPDLADHPALAAAIREQLDPEREEFLERA
;
A
#
# COMPACT_ATOMS: atom_id res chain seq x y z
N ARG A 1 -17.16 -26.42 -3.42
CA ARG A 1 -17.98 -25.95 -2.28
C ARG A 1 -18.94 -24.86 -2.74
N GLN A 2 -20.16 -24.81 -2.20
CA GLN A 2 -21.10 -23.73 -2.50
C GLN A 2 -20.59 -22.44 -1.86
N PRO A 3 -20.71 -21.27 -2.55
CA PRO A 3 -20.34 -20.00 -1.96
C PRO A 3 -21.18 -19.72 -0.71
N SER A 4 -20.59 -19.00 0.25
CA SER A 4 -21.20 -18.70 1.53
C SER A 4 -22.48 -17.87 1.41
N PRO A 5 -23.45 -17.96 2.34
CA PRO A 5 -24.73 -17.25 2.27
C PRO A 5 -24.57 -15.72 2.14
N ARG A 6 -23.65 -15.09 2.90
CA ARG A 6 -23.38 -13.65 2.81
C ARG A 6 -22.72 -13.26 1.50
N THR A 7 -21.76 -14.07 1.03
CA THR A 7 -21.12 -13.85 -0.28
C THR A 7 -22.12 -13.96 -1.42
N VAL A 8 -23.08 -14.92 -1.34
CA VAL A 8 -24.16 -15.05 -2.32
C VAL A 8 -25.13 -13.86 -2.26
N ALA A 9 -25.53 -13.45 -1.05
CA ALA A 9 -26.41 -12.31 -0.86
C ALA A 9 -25.75 -11.01 -1.36
N TRP A 10 -24.48 -10.81 -1.07
CA TRP A 10 -23.70 -9.67 -1.55
C TRP A 10 -23.53 -9.69 -3.07
N ALA A 11 -23.21 -10.83 -3.68
CA ALA A 11 -23.10 -10.95 -5.13
C ALA A 11 -24.44 -10.69 -5.86
N ARG A 12 -25.56 -11.00 -5.22
CA ARG A 12 -26.91 -10.75 -5.77
C ARG A 12 -27.36 -9.28 -5.65
N SER A 13 -26.75 -8.50 -4.75
CA SER A 13 -27.08 -7.08 -4.58
C SER A 13 -26.66 -6.19 -5.77
N GLY A 14 -26.03 -6.76 -6.81
CA GLY A 14 -25.64 -6.05 -8.03
C GLY A 14 -24.42 -5.14 -7.87
N VAL A 15 -23.85 -5.04 -6.67
CA VAL A 15 -22.72 -4.14 -6.39
C VAL A 15 -21.41 -4.69 -6.95
N SER A 16 -21.36 -5.96 -7.40
CA SER A 16 -20.10 -6.55 -7.83
C SER A 16 -20.20 -7.28 -9.17
N ALA A 17 -20.12 -6.54 -10.27
CA ALA A 17 -19.56 -7.10 -11.49
C ALA A 17 -18.06 -7.32 -11.27
N THR A 18 -17.68 -8.43 -10.65
CA THR A 18 -16.27 -8.78 -10.43
C THR A 18 -15.62 -9.14 -11.76
N ALA A 19 -14.48 -8.54 -12.06
CA ALA A 19 -13.64 -8.89 -13.20
C ALA A 19 -13.20 -10.37 -13.12
N GLN A 20 -12.72 -10.93 -14.22
CA GLN A 20 -12.34 -12.35 -14.26
C GLN A 20 -11.22 -12.66 -13.26
N GLY A 21 -10.16 -11.85 -13.23
CA GLY A 21 -9.05 -12.02 -12.30
C GLY A 21 -9.47 -11.92 -10.83
N GLN A 22 -10.41 -11.02 -10.49
CA GLN A 22 -10.97 -10.94 -9.14
C GLN A 22 -11.73 -12.22 -8.75
N ARG A 23 -12.39 -12.88 -9.71
CA ARG A 23 -13.08 -14.16 -9.46
C ARG A 23 -12.10 -15.30 -9.26
N GLU A 24 -11.03 -15.34 -10.07
CA GLU A 24 -9.99 -16.37 -9.99
C GLU A 24 -9.23 -16.27 -8.68
N VAL A 25 -8.67 -15.11 -8.36
CA VAL A 25 -7.98 -14.85 -7.09
C VAL A 25 -8.91 -15.06 -5.88
N GLY A 26 -10.17 -14.64 -6.00
CA GLY A 26 -11.15 -14.89 -4.96
C GLY A 26 -11.49 -16.37 -4.73
N ARG A 27 -11.28 -17.26 -5.73
CA ARG A 27 -11.38 -18.71 -5.54
C ARG A 27 -10.13 -19.26 -4.86
N GLU A 28 -8.92 -18.88 -5.30
CA GLU A 28 -7.67 -19.27 -4.66
C GLU A 28 -7.71 -18.99 -3.15
N ILE A 29 -8.10 -17.77 -2.77
CA ILE A 29 -8.24 -17.37 -1.36
C ILE A 29 -9.31 -18.22 -0.66
N ALA A 30 -10.45 -18.46 -1.32
CA ALA A 30 -11.53 -19.22 -0.72
C ALA A 30 -11.15 -20.71 -0.48
N ASP A 31 -10.36 -21.27 -1.37
CA ASP A 31 -9.85 -22.64 -1.23
C ASP A 31 -8.83 -22.74 -0.10
N ASP A 32 -7.94 -21.75 0.03
CA ASP A 32 -6.97 -21.68 1.13
C ASP A 32 -7.63 -21.50 2.49
N LEU A 33 -8.62 -20.60 2.59
CA LEU A 33 -9.40 -20.38 3.81
C LEU A 33 -10.17 -21.65 4.26
N ALA A 34 -10.32 -22.63 3.38
CA ALA A 34 -10.99 -23.89 3.68
C ALA A 34 -10.03 -24.99 4.14
N LEU A 35 -8.73 -24.73 4.15
CA LEU A 35 -7.72 -25.66 4.66
C LEU A 35 -7.70 -25.65 6.19
N ALA A 36 -7.16 -26.73 6.78
CA ALA A 36 -6.98 -26.83 8.23
C ALA A 36 -5.79 -26.00 8.76
N ARG A 37 -4.94 -25.52 7.85
CA ARG A 37 -3.79 -24.67 8.17
C ARG A 37 -4.11 -23.20 7.94
N PRO A 38 -3.50 -22.24 8.66
CA PRO A 38 -3.65 -20.84 8.40
C PRO A 38 -3.19 -20.46 6.99
N MET A 39 -4.02 -19.74 6.24
CA MET A 39 -3.60 -19.12 4.98
C MET A 39 -2.67 -17.95 5.29
N GLN A 40 -1.58 -17.86 4.56
CA GLN A 40 -0.70 -16.69 4.54
C GLN A 40 -0.53 -16.27 3.09
N ARG A 41 -1.15 -15.15 2.69
CA ARG A 41 -1.22 -14.75 1.28
C ARG A 41 -0.99 -13.27 1.07
N LEU A 42 -0.18 -12.95 0.05
CA LEU A 42 0.03 -11.61 -0.49
C LEU A 42 -0.88 -11.40 -1.71
N LEU A 43 -1.78 -10.44 -1.62
CA LEU A 43 -2.63 -9.96 -2.72
C LEU A 43 -2.05 -8.67 -3.28
N GLN A 44 -1.45 -8.75 -4.44
CA GLN A 44 -0.88 -7.59 -5.11
C GLN A 44 -1.68 -7.18 -6.35
N GLY A 45 -1.60 -5.91 -6.72
CA GLY A 45 -2.26 -5.39 -7.92
C GLY A 45 -2.30 -3.87 -7.91
N GLU A 46 -2.48 -3.30 -9.07
CA GLU A 46 -2.57 -1.85 -9.28
C GLU A 46 -3.60 -1.18 -8.37
N VAL A 47 -3.41 0.13 -8.14
CA VAL A 47 -4.42 0.95 -7.46
C VAL A 47 -5.73 0.89 -8.24
N GLY A 48 -6.82 0.52 -7.57
CA GLY A 48 -8.13 0.37 -8.22
C GLY A 48 -8.39 -1.00 -8.86
N SER A 49 -7.47 -1.97 -8.82
CA SER A 49 -7.69 -3.35 -9.31
C SER A 49 -8.79 -4.12 -8.57
N GLY A 50 -9.30 -3.58 -7.45
CA GLY A 50 -10.36 -4.17 -6.66
C GLY A 50 -9.89 -5.10 -5.54
N LYS A 51 -8.67 -4.93 -5.03
CA LYS A 51 -8.15 -5.69 -3.88
C LYS A 51 -9.13 -5.70 -2.70
N THR A 52 -9.72 -4.54 -2.38
CA THR A 52 -10.71 -4.42 -1.29
C THR A 52 -11.95 -5.28 -1.51
N VAL A 53 -12.39 -5.45 -2.76
CA VAL A 53 -13.53 -6.33 -3.12
C VAL A 53 -13.19 -7.80 -2.88
N VAL A 54 -11.97 -8.21 -3.25
CA VAL A 54 -11.47 -9.58 -3.02
C VAL A 54 -11.31 -9.84 -1.52
N ALA A 55 -10.73 -8.89 -0.78
CA ALA A 55 -10.61 -8.97 0.67
C ALA A 55 -11.96 -9.05 1.37
N LEU A 56 -12.97 -8.26 0.94
CA LEU A 56 -14.33 -8.33 1.49
C LEU A 56 -14.95 -9.72 1.29
N ARG A 57 -14.74 -10.38 0.14
CA ARG A 57 -15.19 -11.77 -0.06
C ARG A 57 -14.56 -12.73 0.93
N ALA A 58 -13.27 -12.60 1.17
CA ALA A 58 -12.55 -13.40 2.16
C ALA A 58 -13.11 -13.18 3.58
N MET A 59 -13.31 -11.91 3.97
CA MET A 59 -13.90 -11.55 5.26
C MET A 59 -15.30 -12.15 5.42
N LEU A 60 -16.16 -12.05 4.40
CA LEU A 60 -17.52 -12.61 4.45
C LEU A 60 -17.51 -14.12 4.60
N GLN A 61 -16.57 -14.82 3.98
CA GLN A 61 -16.42 -16.28 4.12
C GLN A 61 -16.09 -16.68 5.57
N VAL A 62 -15.18 -15.94 6.23
CA VAL A 62 -14.82 -16.17 7.63
C VAL A 62 -15.98 -15.86 8.57
N ILE A 63 -16.72 -14.76 8.32
CA ILE A 63 -17.90 -14.41 9.09
C ILE A 63 -19.01 -15.45 8.97
N ASP A 64 -19.19 -16.04 7.78
CA ASP A 64 -20.16 -17.12 7.57
C ASP A 64 -19.75 -18.42 8.28
N ALA A 65 -18.47 -18.60 8.56
CA ALA A 65 -17.97 -19.69 9.40
C ALA A 65 -18.07 -19.39 10.91
N GLY A 66 -18.58 -18.21 11.30
CA GLY A 66 -18.76 -17.78 12.69
C GLY A 66 -17.60 -16.95 13.26
N GLY A 67 -16.53 -16.74 12.49
CA GLY A 67 -15.37 -15.94 12.89
C GLY A 67 -15.54 -14.44 12.64
N GLN A 68 -14.51 -13.68 12.97
CA GLN A 68 -14.39 -12.24 12.72
C GLN A 68 -13.18 -11.94 11.84
N ALA A 69 -13.23 -10.81 11.14
CA ALA A 69 -12.12 -10.30 10.36
C ALA A 69 -11.65 -8.93 10.87
N ALA A 70 -10.34 -8.74 10.98
CA ALA A 70 -9.71 -7.46 11.25
C ALA A 70 -9.07 -6.91 9.97
N LEU A 71 -9.28 -5.61 9.66
CA LEU A 71 -8.58 -4.91 8.60
C LEU A 71 -7.72 -3.80 9.20
N LEU A 72 -6.42 -3.93 8.99
CA LEU A 72 -5.45 -2.94 9.42
C LEU A 72 -5.09 -2.01 8.28
N ALA A 73 -5.20 -0.72 8.54
CA ALA A 73 -4.75 0.33 7.66
C ALA A 73 -3.58 1.11 8.29
N PRO A 74 -2.65 1.63 7.49
CA PRO A 74 -1.49 2.34 8.01
C PRO A 74 -1.82 3.67 8.70
N THR A 75 -2.94 4.31 8.32
CA THR A 75 -3.37 5.59 8.89
C THR A 75 -4.85 5.58 9.26
N GLU A 76 -5.26 6.48 10.15
CA GLU A 76 -6.66 6.63 10.58
C GLU A 76 -7.58 7.07 9.43
N VAL A 77 -7.06 7.90 8.53
CA VAL A 77 -7.79 8.37 7.33
C VAL A 77 -8.12 7.18 6.43
N LEU A 78 -7.14 6.30 6.16
CA LEU A 78 -7.38 5.09 5.38
C LEU A 78 -8.29 4.10 6.09
N ALA A 79 -8.14 3.93 7.41
CA ALA A 79 -9.04 3.09 8.20
C ALA A 79 -10.50 3.58 8.06
N ALA A 80 -10.74 4.89 8.21
CA ALA A 80 -12.05 5.49 8.03
C ALA A 80 -12.58 5.34 6.60
N GLN A 81 -11.70 5.47 5.60
CA GLN A 81 -12.04 5.27 4.19
C GLN A 81 -12.42 3.81 3.91
N HIS A 82 -11.62 2.84 4.39
CA HIS A 82 -11.95 1.42 4.27
C HIS A 82 -13.28 1.09 4.95
N ALA A 83 -13.52 1.59 6.16
CA ALA A 83 -14.78 1.36 6.85
C ALA A 83 -16.00 1.91 6.08
N ARG A 84 -15.87 3.11 5.48
CA ARG A 84 -16.91 3.70 4.61
C ARG A 84 -17.13 2.87 3.35
N THR A 85 -16.04 2.48 2.68
CA THR A 85 -16.08 1.66 1.45
C THR A 85 -16.70 0.30 1.71
N LEU A 86 -16.32 -0.37 2.79
CA LEU A 86 -16.88 -1.68 3.16
C LEU A 86 -18.37 -1.57 3.47
N ARG A 87 -18.80 -0.53 4.21
CA ARG A 87 -20.24 -0.29 4.48
C ARG A 87 -21.01 -0.04 3.18
N ALA A 88 -20.47 0.77 2.28
CA ALA A 88 -21.09 1.04 0.98
C ALA A 88 -21.18 -0.23 0.11
N LEU A 89 -20.14 -1.06 0.08
CA LEU A 89 -20.13 -2.33 -0.65
C LEU A 89 -21.08 -3.37 -0.06
N LEU A 90 -21.24 -3.39 1.24
CA LEU A 90 -22.19 -4.28 1.94
C LEU A 90 -23.64 -3.81 1.79
N GLY A 91 -23.86 -2.50 1.66
CA GLY A 91 -25.20 -1.92 1.61
C GLY A 91 -26.05 -2.37 2.81
N PRO A 92 -27.26 -2.93 2.60
CA PRO A 92 -28.13 -3.39 3.68
C PRO A 92 -27.52 -4.48 4.57
N LEU A 93 -26.53 -5.23 4.07
CA LEU A 93 -25.82 -6.25 4.86
C LEU A 93 -24.91 -5.64 5.94
N ALA A 94 -24.58 -4.35 5.87
CA ALA A 94 -23.80 -3.66 6.90
C ALA A 94 -24.59 -3.38 8.20
N GLU A 95 -25.91 -3.59 8.20
CA GLU A 95 -26.83 -3.28 9.32
C GLU A 95 -27.21 -4.55 10.12
N GLY A 96 -26.32 -5.51 10.22
CA GLY A 96 -26.57 -6.74 10.97
C GLY A 96 -26.90 -6.49 12.45
N GLY A 97 -27.93 -7.16 12.94
CA GLY A 97 -28.38 -7.07 14.35
C GLY A 97 -29.21 -5.82 14.70
N PHE A 98 -29.52 -4.95 13.74
CA PHE A 98 -30.49 -3.87 13.93
C PHE A 98 -31.91 -4.33 13.56
N LEU A 99 -32.92 -3.71 14.21
CA LEU A 99 -34.32 -3.95 13.88
C LEU A 99 -34.58 -3.52 12.42
N GLY A 100 -34.92 -4.47 11.57
CA GLY A 100 -35.07 -4.21 10.12
C GLY A 100 -33.81 -4.43 9.27
N GLY A 101 -32.69 -4.81 9.86
CA GLY A 101 -31.47 -5.19 9.15
C GLY A 101 -31.59 -6.53 8.42
N ALA A 102 -30.70 -6.81 7.48
CA ALA A 102 -30.68 -8.06 6.74
C ALA A 102 -30.42 -9.26 7.67
N GLU A 103 -31.13 -10.38 7.45
CA GLU A 103 -31.02 -11.61 8.24
C GLU A 103 -29.57 -12.14 8.31
N HIS A 104 -28.84 -11.98 7.22
CA HIS A 104 -27.42 -12.35 7.12
C HIS A 104 -26.48 -11.14 7.21
N GLY A 105 -26.92 -10.04 7.86
CA GLY A 105 -26.09 -8.83 7.99
C GLY A 105 -24.90 -9.02 8.93
N THR A 106 -23.91 -8.12 8.83
CA THR A 106 -22.78 -7.98 9.75
C THR A 106 -22.51 -6.52 10.02
N ARG A 107 -21.87 -6.18 11.15
CA ARG A 107 -21.46 -4.81 11.42
C ARG A 107 -20.01 -4.57 11.03
N VAL A 108 -19.72 -3.33 10.62
CA VAL A 108 -18.35 -2.84 10.39
C VAL A 108 -18.04 -1.82 11.49
N ALA A 109 -17.20 -2.20 12.45
CA ALA A 109 -16.71 -1.31 13.50
C ALA A 109 -15.43 -0.60 13.04
N LEU A 110 -15.28 0.68 13.37
CA LEU A 110 -14.03 1.45 13.18
C LEU A 110 -13.39 1.67 14.55
N LEU A 111 -12.10 1.37 14.67
CA LEU A 111 -11.34 1.56 15.89
C LEU A 111 -10.00 2.27 15.59
N THR A 112 -9.92 3.57 15.89
CA THR A 112 -8.73 4.41 15.71
C THR A 112 -8.38 5.13 17.01
N GLY A 113 -7.19 5.73 17.09
CA GLY A 113 -6.72 6.46 18.26
C GLY A 113 -7.52 7.73 18.55
N SER A 114 -7.96 8.44 17.50
CA SER A 114 -8.69 9.71 17.59
C SER A 114 -10.18 9.58 17.94
N LEU A 115 -10.71 8.36 18.02
CA LEU A 115 -12.13 8.15 18.37
C LEU A 115 -12.46 8.68 19.76
N GLY A 116 -13.58 9.42 19.85
CA GLY A 116 -14.14 9.83 21.14
C GLY A 116 -14.48 8.63 22.04
N ALA A 117 -14.39 8.81 23.35
CA ALA A 117 -14.50 7.74 24.35
C ALA A 117 -15.76 6.86 24.21
N ALA A 118 -16.91 7.45 23.88
CA ALA A 118 -18.16 6.72 23.70
C ALA A 118 -18.13 5.80 22.47
N ALA A 119 -17.72 6.31 21.30
CA ALA A 119 -17.62 5.54 20.07
C ALA A 119 -16.53 4.45 20.18
N ARG A 120 -15.41 4.76 20.85
CA ARG A 120 -14.37 3.77 21.12
C ARG A 120 -14.89 2.63 21.98
N LYS A 121 -15.63 2.94 23.06
CA LYS A 121 -16.23 1.92 23.93
C LYS A 121 -17.22 1.03 23.18
N GLU A 122 -18.05 1.60 22.32
CA GLU A 122 -18.99 0.85 21.47
C GLU A 122 -18.25 -0.08 20.51
N ALA A 123 -17.23 0.41 19.78
CA ALA A 123 -16.45 -0.40 18.87
C ALA A 123 -15.73 -1.56 19.58
N LEU A 124 -15.18 -1.33 20.78
CA LEU A 124 -14.58 -2.38 21.60
C LEU A 124 -15.59 -3.44 22.04
N LEU A 125 -16.80 -3.05 22.42
CA LEU A 125 -17.88 -3.97 22.80
C LEU A 125 -18.35 -4.78 21.59
N ASP A 126 -18.51 -4.15 20.44
CA ASP A 126 -18.90 -4.82 19.19
C ASP A 126 -17.85 -5.85 18.74
N ALA A 127 -16.55 -5.54 18.90
CA ALA A 127 -15.47 -6.47 18.63
C ALA A 127 -15.47 -7.66 19.61
N ALA A 128 -15.53 -7.38 20.92
CA ALA A 128 -15.44 -8.40 21.96
C ALA A 128 -16.67 -9.32 22.02
N SER A 129 -17.86 -8.82 21.66
CA SER A 129 -19.10 -9.60 21.61
C SER A 129 -19.29 -10.38 20.31
N GLY A 130 -18.51 -10.10 19.27
CA GLY A 130 -18.72 -10.66 17.92
C GLY A 130 -19.86 -9.98 17.14
N ALA A 131 -20.46 -8.91 17.66
CA ALA A 131 -21.50 -8.15 16.96
C ALA A 131 -20.94 -7.48 15.68
N ALA A 132 -19.69 -7.02 15.71
CA ALA A 132 -18.96 -6.61 14.52
C ALA A 132 -18.23 -7.82 13.93
N GLY A 133 -18.65 -8.29 12.76
CA GLY A 133 -17.92 -9.30 12.00
C GLY A 133 -16.67 -8.73 11.33
N ILE A 134 -16.66 -7.41 11.04
CA ILE A 134 -15.49 -6.72 10.48
C ILE A 134 -15.09 -5.59 11.42
N VAL A 135 -13.83 -5.57 11.84
CA VAL A 135 -13.24 -4.48 12.63
C VAL A 135 -12.13 -3.84 11.81
N VAL A 136 -12.27 -2.55 11.51
CA VAL A 136 -11.28 -1.78 10.74
C VAL A 136 -10.56 -0.84 11.71
N GLY A 137 -9.24 -0.74 11.60
CA GLY A 137 -8.49 0.18 12.43
C GLY A 137 -7.03 0.30 12.01
N THR A 138 -6.27 1.00 12.85
CA THR A 138 -4.83 1.17 12.71
C THR A 138 -4.10 0.27 13.71
N HIS A 139 -2.85 0.59 14.05
CA HIS A 139 -2.12 -0.02 15.16
C HIS A 139 -2.93 -0.04 16.49
N ALA A 140 -3.97 0.79 16.62
CA ALA A 140 -4.88 0.74 17.77
C ALA A 140 -5.50 -0.65 17.98
N LEU A 141 -5.65 -1.47 16.92
CA LEU A 141 -6.13 -2.85 17.01
C LEU A 141 -5.14 -3.78 17.73
N LEU A 142 -3.87 -3.40 17.82
CA LEU A 142 -2.81 -4.17 18.48
C LEU A 142 -2.82 -3.99 20.00
N SER A 143 -3.49 -2.92 20.50
CA SER A 143 -3.47 -2.63 21.94
C SER A 143 -4.12 -3.75 22.76
N GLU A 144 -3.59 -4.07 23.94
CA GLU A 144 -4.05 -5.16 24.81
C GLU A 144 -5.54 -5.07 25.16
N ASN A 145 -6.09 -3.86 25.15
CA ASN A 145 -7.51 -3.61 25.45
C ASN A 145 -8.47 -4.07 24.34
N VAL A 146 -7.99 -4.37 23.14
CA VAL A 146 -8.81 -4.86 22.02
C VAL A 146 -8.89 -6.38 22.11
N GLN A 147 -10.09 -6.88 22.25
CA GLN A 147 -10.38 -8.31 22.27
C GLN A 147 -11.38 -8.64 21.16
N PHE A 148 -11.20 -9.81 20.56
CA PHE A 148 -12.10 -10.37 19.54
C PHE A 148 -12.81 -11.58 20.14
N ALA A 149 -14.07 -11.80 19.76
CA ALA A 149 -14.79 -13.01 20.13
C ALA A 149 -14.17 -14.26 19.48
N ASP A 150 -13.86 -14.17 18.17
CA ASP A 150 -13.21 -15.24 17.40
C ASP A 150 -12.54 -14.66 16.14
N LEU A 151 -11.28 -14.23 16.24
CA LEU A 151 -10.54 -13.64 15.13
C LEU A 151 -10.04 -14.73 14.18
N GLY A 152 -10.66 -14.85 13.00
CA GLY A 152 -10.34 -15.85 11.99
C GLY A 152 -9.51 -15.34 10.81
N LEU A 153 -9.57 -14.02 10.52
CA LEU A 153 -8.82 -13.42 9.40
C LEU A 153 -8.27 -12.05 9.78
N VAL A 154 -7.00 -11.84 9.47
CA VAL A 154 -6.34 -10.54 9.51
C VAL A 154 -6.05 -10.09 8.08
N VAL A 155 -6.53 -8.92 7.70
CA VAL A 155 -6.21 -8.26 6.44
C VAL A 155 -5.33 -7.06 6.75
N VAL A 156 -4.17 -6.96 6.09
CA VAL A 156 -3.22 -5.85 6.26
C VAL A 156 -3.14 -5.10 4.93
N ASP A 157 -3.42 -3.81 4.94
CA ASP A 157 -3.26 -2.96 3.77
C ASP A 157 -1.91 -2.23 3.83
N GLU A 158 -1.19 -2.18 2.68
CA GLU A 158 0.13 -1.57 2.54
C GLU A 158 1.17 -2.12 3.54
N GLN A 159 1.56 -3.38 3.33
CA GLN A 159 2.42 -4.18 4.23
C GLN A 159 3.74 -3.50 4.62
N HIS A 160 4.34 -2.68 3.74
CA HIS A 160 5.65 -2.07 4.00
C HIS A 160 5.70 -1.19 5.27
N ARG A 161 4.53 -0.85 5.81
CA ARG A 161 4.38 -0.08 7.06
C ARG A 161 4.04 -0.94 8.29
N PHE A 162 3.96 -2.28 8.15
CA PHE A 162 3.65 -3.20 9.23
C PHE A 162 4.77 -4.23 9.42
N GLY A 163 5.50 -4.12 10.52
CA GLY A 163 6.55 -5.05 10.89
C GLY A 163 6.03 -6.45 11.28
N VAL A 164 6.94 -7.42 11.37
CA VAL A 164 6.66 -8.81 11.78
C VAL A 164 6.05 -8.84 13.19
N GLU A 165 6.57 -8.06 14.13
CA GLU A 165 6.10 -7.98 15.51
C GLU A 165 4.63 -7.56 15.63
N GLN A 166 4.18 -6.68 14.76
CA GLN A 166 2.79 -6.19 14.75
C GLN A 166 1.82 -7.26 14.23
N ARG A 167 2.24 -8.08 13.27
CA ARG A 167 1.47 -9.24 12.79
C ARG A 167 1.34 -10.30 13.88
N ASP A 168 2.42 -10.56 14.59
CA ASP A 168 2.45 -11.53 15.68
C ASP A 168 1.57 -11.09 16.87
N ALA A 169 1.54 -9.79 17.18
CA ALA A 169 0.65 -9.24 18.20
C ALA A 169 -0.84 -9.46 17.89
N LEU A 170 -1.25 -9.47 16.60
CA LEU A 170 -2.62 -9.81 16.21
C LEU A 170 -2.88 -11.32 16.23
N ARG A 171 -1.90 -12.13 15.84
CA ARG A 171 -1.99 -13.58 15.95
C ARG A 171 -2.20 -14.00 17.41
N ALA A 172 -1.50 -13.37 18.34
CA ALA A 172 -1.63 -13.64 19.77
C ALA A 172 -3.03 -13.31 20.35
N LYS A 173 -3.87 -12.51 19.66
CA LYS A 173 -5.24 -12.18 20.06
C LYS A 173 -6.28 -13.21 19.62
N ALA A 174 -5.92 -14.12 18.75
CA ALA A 174 -6.81 -15.17 18.27
C ALA A 174 -6.68 -16.44 19.13
N ARG A 175 -7.73 -17.22 19.20
CA ARG A 175 -7.75 -18.53 19.89
C ARG A 175 -6.95 -19.59 19.14
N THR A 176 -6.96 -19.50 17.81
CA THR A 176 -6.17 -20.31 16.88
C THR A 176 -5.47 -19.34 15.93
N SER A 177 -4.35 -19.73 15.34
CA SER A 177 -3.63 -18.86 14.39
C SER A 177 -4.58 -18.39 13.28
N PRO A 178 -4.86 -17.07 13.15
CA PRO A 178 -5.80 -16.57 12.14
C PRO A 178 -5.17 -16.64 10.74
N HIS A 179 -6.00 -16.71 9.72
CA HIS A 179 -5.55 -16.49 8.34
C HIS A 179 -5.01 -15.07 8.18
N LEU A 180 -4.01 -14.91 7.32
CA LEU A 180 -3.40 -13.62 7.00
C LEU A 180 -3.54 -13.32 5.50
N LEU A 181 -4.11 -12.17 5.17
CA LEU A 181 -4.17 -11.63 3.81
C LEU A 181 -3.50 -10.26 3.81
N VAL A 182 -2.36 -10.16 3.17
CA VAL A 182 -1.63 -8.91 3.00
C VAL A 182 -1.98 -8.31 1.64
N MET A 183 -2.29 -7.03 1.59
CA MET A 183 -2.56 -6.32 0.35
C MET A 183 -1.47 -5.28 0.08
N THR A 184 -1.08 -5.14 -1.17
CA THR A 184 -0.19 -4.05 -1.61
C THR A 184 -0.61 -3.49 -2.96
N ALA A 185 -0.48 -2.17 -3.11
CA ALA A 185 -0.69 -1.49 -4.39
C ALA A 185 0.59 -1.43 -5.23
N THR A 186 1.75 -1.68 -4.61
CA THR A 186 3.01 -1.81 -5.35
C THR A 186 3.17 -3.25 -5.80
N PRO A 187 3.19 -3.53 -7.10
CA PRO A 187 3.56 -4.84 -7.58
C PRO A 187 4.99 -5.18 -7.13
N ILE A 188 5.13 -6.35 -6.56
CA ILE A 188 6.43 -6.91 -6.16
C ILE A 188 6.68 -8.09 -7.09
N PRO A 189 7.82 -8.16 -7.79
CA PRO A 189 8.14 -9.33 -8.59
C PRO A 189 8.01 -10.60 -7.74
N ARG A 190 7.41 -11.63 -8.33
CA ARG A 190 7.04 -12.86 -7.62
C ARG A 190 8.24 -13.47 -6.87
N THR A 191 9.41 -13.47 -7.49
CA THR A 191 10.64 -13.99 -6.90
C THR A 191 11.10 -13.22 -5.67
N VAL A 192 10.96 -11.87 -5.69
CA VAL A 192 11.21 -11.03 -4.50
C VAL A 192 10.20 -11.33 -3.41
N ALA A 193 8.92 -11.40 -3.78
CA ALA A 193 7.86 -11.75 -2.83
C ALA A 193 8.14 -13.11 -2.17
N MET A 194 8.59 -14.10 -2.93
CA MET A 194 8.93 -15.44 -2.46
C MET A 194 10.18 -15.48 -1.57
N THR A 195 11.16 -14.61 -1.79
CA THR A 195 12.41 -14.59 -1.02
C THR A 195 12.35 -13.70 0.21
N VAL A 196 11.66 -12.57 0.10
CA VAL A 196 11.51 -11.58 1.19
C VAL A 196 10.39 -11.98 2.14
N PHE A 197 9.30 -12.53 1.59
CA PHE A 197 8.11 -12.94 2.33
C PHE A 197 7.89 -14.46 2.18
N GLY A 198 8.94 -15.24 2.30
CA GLY A 198 9.02 -16.68 1.94
C GLY A 198 7.88 -17.57 2.42
N ASP A 199 7.15 -17.13 3.44
CA ASP A 199 5.96 -17.75 4.01
C ASP A 199 4.63 -17.35 3.33
N LEU A 200 4.63 -16.34 2.42
CA LEU A 200 3.42 -15.86 1.77
C LEU A 200 3.23 -16.46 0.37
N GLU A 201 2.08 -17.07 0.14
CA GLU A 201 1.58 -17.35 -1.21
C GLU A 201 1.19 -16.04 -1.90
N THR A 202 1.40 -15.94 -3.22
CA THR A 202 1.18 -14.68 -3.95
C THR A 202 0.06 -14.83 -4.97
N SER A 203 -0.91 -13.91 -4.92
CA SER A 203 -1.94 -13.72 -5.95
C SER A 203 -1.86 -12.31 -6.53
N SER A 204 -1.98 -12.21 -7.85
CA SER A 204 -1.83 -10.94 -8.58
C SER A 204 -3.10 -10.56 -9.32
N LEU A 205 -3.59 -9.34 -9.13
CA LEU A 205 -4.67 -8.75 -9.90
C LEU A 205 -4.07 -7.90 -11.02
N MET A 206 -4.02 -8.48 -12.23
CA MET A 206 -3.43 -7.85 -13.41
C MET A 206 -4.42 -6.96 -14.18
N GLU A 207 -5.71 -7.09 -13.91
CA GLU A 207 -6.75 -6.37 -14.65
C GLU A 207 -6.91 -4.95 -14.11
N ILE A 208 -6.87 -3.98 -15.02
CA ILE A 208 -7.25 -2.60 -14.75
C ILE A 208 -8.75 -2.47 -15.01
N PRO A 209 -9.54 -1.86 -14.09
CA PRO A 209 -10.98 -1.69 -14.29
C PRO A 209 -11.28 -0.95 -15.60
N ALA A 210 -12.25 -1.47 -16.37
CA ALA A 210 -12.74 -0.82 -17.57
C ALA A 210 -13.34 0.57 -17.24
N GLY A 211 -13.00 1.58 -18.05
CA GLY A 211 -13.54 2.94 -17.90
C GLY A 211 -12.57 3.92 -17.23
N ARG A 212 -11.34 3.52 -16.88
CA ARG A 212 -10.30 4.43 -16.41
C ARG A 212 -9.68 5.12 -17.62
N SER A 213 -9.71 6.45 -17.63
CA SER A 213 -8.95 7.23 -18.61
C SER A 213 -7.46 7.06 -18.36
N GLY A 214 -6.66 6.85 -19.41
CA GLY A 214 -5.22 6.66 -19.28
C GLY A 214 -4.54 7.84 -18.59
N ILE A 215 -3.35 7.60 -18.02
CA ILE A 215 -2.49 8.64 -17.47
C ILE A 215 -1.32 8.85 -18.44
N THR A 216 -1.16 10.09 -18.91
CA THR A 216 -0.01 10.46 -19.72
C THR A 216 1.08 11.01 -18.81
N THR A 217 2.29 10.48 -18.91
CA THR A 217 3.44 10.90 -18.09
C THR A 217 4.50 11.54 -18.98
N HIS A 218 5.02 12.68 -18.55
CA HIS A 218 6.11 13.41 -19.24
C HIS A 218 7.22 13.76 -18.28
N VAL A 219 8.46 13.62 -18.75
CA VAL A 219 9.64 14.12 -18.05
C VAL A 219 9.87 15.59 -18.44
N VAL A 220 10.01 16.44 -17.44
CA VAL A 220 10.22 17.87 -17.59
C VAL A 220 11.63 18.24 -17.11
N PRO A 221 12.53 18.70 -17.98
CA PRO A 221 13.85 19.17 -17.56
C PRO A 221 13.74 20.42 -16.67
N ALA A 222 14.13 20.31 -15.40
CA ALA A 222 14.02 21.39 -14.42
C ALA A 222 14.81 22.66 -14.83
N GLY A 223 15.97 22.47 -15.49
CA GLY A 223 16.81 23.56 -15.99
C GLY A 223 16.27 24.30 -17.23
N ASN A 224 15.11 23.91 -17.77
CA ASN A 224 14.53 24.54 -18.96
C ASN A 224 13.34 25.44 -18.59
N PRO A 225 13.51 26.77 -18.58
CA PRO A 225 12.44 27.70 -18.17
C PRO A 225 11.17 27.59 -19.03
N THR A 226 11.30 27.32 -20.32
CA THR A 226 10.16 27.19 -21.24
C THR A 226 9.28 25.98 -20.86
N TRP A 227 9.92 24.86 -20.48
CA TRP A 227 9.20 23.66 -20.05
C TRP A 227 8.53 23.88 -18.69
N MET A 228 9.19 24.58 -17.76
CA MET A 228 8.61 24.92 -16.47
C MET A 228 7.40 25.87 -16.63
N GLU A 229 7.50 26.89 -17.47
CA GLU A 229 6.37 27.76 -17.80
C GLU A 229 5.20 26.99 -18.44
N ARG A 230 5.50 26.01 -19.29
CA ARG A 230 4.48 25.15 -19.90
C ARG A 230 3.83 24.23 -18.85
N THR A 231 4.59 23.75 -17.88
CA THR A 231 4.07 22.97 -16.75
C THR A 231 2.99 23.74 -16.01
N TRP A 232 3.27 24.98 -15.60
CA TRP A 232 2.30 25.80 -14.90
C TRP A 232 1.12 26.22 -15.79
N ALA A 233 1.35 26.42 -17.08
CA ALA A 233 0.27 26.63 -18.02
C ALA A 233 -0.67 25.40 -18.12
N ARG A 234 -0.13 24.17 -18.11
CA ARG A 234 -0.94 22.94 -18.10
C ARG A 234 -1.73 22.78 -16.81
N VAL A 235 -1.11 23.08 -15.65
CA VAL A 235 -1.84 23.10 -14.37
C VAL A 235 -3.02 24.08 -14.44
N ARG A 236 -2.82 25.26 -15.00
CA ARG A 236 -3.87 26.25 -15.18
C ARG A 236 -4.98 25.75 -16.11
N GLU A 237 -4.63 25.15 -17.23
CA GLU A 237 -5.60 24.58 -18.20
C GLU A 237 -6.49 23.51 -17.54
N GLU A 238 -5.90 22.62 -16.71
CA GLU A 238 -6.66 21.58 -15.98
C GLU A 238 -7.61 22.23 -14.96
N VAL A 239 -7.15 23.24 -14.23
CA VAL A 239 -7.99 23.92 -13.24
C VAL A 239 -9.12 24.71 -13.92
N ASP A 240 -8.85 25.38 -15.04
CA ASP A 240 -9.86 26.09 -15.83
C ASP A 240 -10.91 25.13 -16.43
N ALA A 241 -10.55 23.87 -16.65
CA ALA A 241 -11.45 22.79 -17.04
C ALA A 241 -12.29 22.23 -15.88
N GLY A 242 -12.13 22.76 -14.66
CA GLY A 242 -12.85 22.32 -13.45
C GLY A 242 -12.15 21.21 -12.68
N HIS A 243 -10.92 20.88 -13.05
CA HIS A 243 -10.13 19.85 -12.38
C HIS A 243 -9.22 20.43 -11.28
N ARG A 244 -8.42 19.58 -10.64
CA ARG A 244 -7.50 19.94 -9.57
C ARG A 244 -6.12 19.38 -9.85
N ALA A 245 -5.10 19.99 -9.25
CA ALA A 245 -3.71 19.60 -9.44
C ALA A 245 -3.00 19.37 -8.11
N TYR A 246 -2.20 18.31 -8.07
CA TYR A 246 -1.21 18.07 -7.03
C TYR A 246 0.16 18.60 -7.47
N VAL A 247 0.90 19.17 -6.54
CA VAL A 247 2.33 19.49 -6.68
C VAL A 247 3.06 18.84 -5.52
N VAL A 248 3.93 17.88 -5.82
CA VAL A 248 4.63 17.09 -4.80
C VAL A 248 6.07 17.52 -4.69
N CYS A 249 6.54 17.73 -3.46
CA CYS A 249 7.90 18.12 -3.08
C CYS A 249 8.51 17.06 -2.16
N ALA A 250 9.83 16.95 -2.14
CA ALA A 250 10.54 15.96 -1.35
C ALA A 250 10.64 16.32 0.15
N ARG A 251 10.56 17.62 0.52
CA ARG A 251 10.74 18.09 1.91
C ARG A 251 9.74 19.18 2.28
N ILE A 252 9.62 19.45 3.59
CA ILE A 252 8.70 20.47 4.12
C ILE A 252 9.35 21.86 4.15
N HIS A 253 10.55 21.96 4.74
CA HIS A 253 11.29 23.20 4.94
C HIS A 253 12.56 23.26 4.08
N PRO A 254 13.00 24.45 3.61
CA PRO A 254 14.19 24.60 2.79
C PRO A 254 15.49 24.29 3.55
N ASP A 255 15.52 24.51 4.86
CA ASP A 255 16.71 24.37 5.71
C ASP A 255 16.83 23.02 6.44
N GLU A 256 15.95 22.04 6.12
CA GLU A 256 16.09 20.69 6.66
C GLU A 256 17.39 20.07 6.13
N PRO A 257 18.29 19.56 6.99
CA PRO A 257 19.47 18.84 6.53
C PRO A 257 19.04 17.65 5.71
N ASP A 258 19.80 17.37 4.64
CA ASP A 258 19.59 16.13 3.88
C ASP A 258 19.66 14.96 4.87
N ALA A 259 18.72 14.04 4.86
CA ALA A 259 18.62 12.91 5.81
C ALA A 259 19.83 11.97 5.78
N ASP A 260 20.83 12.21 4.93
CA ASP A 260 22.13 11.54 4.85
C ASP A 260 23.12 11.86 6.00
N ALA A 261 22.79 12.81 6.91
CA ALA A 261 23.65 13.11 8.06
C ALA A 261 23.05 12.50 9.32
N GLY A 262 23.45 11.26 9.63
CA GLY A 262 23.01 10.44 10.76
C GLY A 262 22.77 11.21 12.07
N GLY A 263 21.56 11.09 12.62
CA GLY A 263 21.17 11.65 13.90
C GLY A 263 19.86 11.09 14.39
N THR A 264 19.95 10.28 15.42
CA THR A 264 18.86 9.69 16.23
C THR A 264 17.93 10.77 16.80
N GLY A 265 16.66 10.77 16.42
CA GLY A 265 15.63 11.60 17.05
C GLY A 265 14.25 11.20 16.58
N HIS A 266 13.48 10.64 17.46
CA HIS A 266 12.10 10.21 17.28
C HIS A 266 11.19 11.32 16.76
N ASP A 267 10.57 11.07 15.58
CA ASP A 267 9.16 11.40 15.33
C ASP A 267 8.67 10.62 14.11
N ASP A 268 7.70 9.73 14.31
CA ASP A 268 7.33 8.56 13.50
C ASP A 268 6.59 8.84 12.16
N PHE A 269 6.62 10.02 11.57
CA PHE A 269 5.76 10.31 10.41
C PHE A 269 6.40 10.99 9.18
N ASP A 270 7.63 11.47 9.27
CA ASP A 270 8.30 12.19 8.17
C ASP A 270 9.47 11.42 7.52
N ASP A 271 9.81 10.23 8.03
CA ASP A 271 10.81 9.39 7.41
C ASP A 271 10.24 8.76 6.12
N VAL A 272 10.59 9.37 5.00
CA VAL A 272 10.77 8.57 3.77
C VAL A 272 11.79 7.50 4.17
N PRO A 273 11.43 6.21 4.23
CA PRO A 273 12.36 5.19 4.66
C PRO A 273 13.65 5.32 3.83
N ASP A 274 14.80 5.31 4.49
CA ASP A 274 16.15 5.52 3.92
C ASP A 274 16.43 4.63 2.68
N PHE A 275 15.70 3.52 2.54
CA PHE A 275 15.75 2.64 1.37
C PHE A 275 15.04 3.18 0.12
N LEU A 276 14.28 4.28 0.24
CA LEU A 276 13.63 4.96 -0.91
C LEU A 276 14.49 6.11 -1.44
N LEU A 277 15.49 6.54 -0.67
CA LEU A 277 16.51 7.48 -1.10
C LEU A 277 17.69 6.67 -1.62
N ASP A 278 18.25 7.00 -2.78
CA ASP A 278 19.39 6.32 -3.39
C ASP A 278 20.70 6.64 -2.62
N PRO A 279 21.28 5.72 -1.82
CA PRO A 279 22.46 6.01 -1.02
C PRO A 279 23.77 5.98 -1.84
N GLU A 280 23.75 5.47 -3.07
CA GLU A 280 24.94 5.34 -3.92
C GLU A 280 24.85 6.21 -5.20
N ALA A 281 24.81 7.54 -5.05
CA ALA A 281 25.25 8.38 -6.14
C ALA A 281 26.75 8.69 -5.94
N PRO A 282 27.67 8.01 -6.63
CA PRO A 282 29.05 8.43 -6.63
C PRO A 282 29.12 9.78 -7.33
N ASP A 283 29.89 10.70 -6.74
CA ASP A 283 30.28 12.01 -7.19
C ASP A 283 29.44 13.18 -6.66
N ALA A 284 30.13 13.92 -5.80
CA ALA A 284 29.83 15.24 -5.31
C ALA A 284 29.83 16.31 -6.44
N VAL A 285 28.86 16.19 -7.35
CA VAL A 285 28.38 17.35 -8.10
C VAL A 285 27.46 18.09 -7.14
N GLU A 286 27.71 19.35 -6.87
CA GLU A 286 26.81 20.23 -6.10
C GLU A 286 25.42 20.14 -6.73
N ARG A 287 24.56 19.30 -6.13
CA ARG A 287 23.17 19.15 -6.58
C ARG A 287 22.39 20.35 -6.03
N PRO A 288 21.49 20.95 -6.81
CA PRO A 288 20.65 22.02 -6.30
C PRO A 288 19.85 21.51 -5.07
N PRO A 289 19.59 22.38 -4.09
CA PRO A 289 18.81 22.01 -2.90
C PRO A 289 17.42 21.53 -3.33
N LEU A 290 16.88 20.54 -2.58
CA LEU A 290 15.55 20.01 -2.84
C LEU A 290 14.48 21.09 -2.59
N ARG A 291 13.44 21.07 -3.40
CA ARG A 291 12.32 22.01 -3.31
C ARG A 291 11.45 21.68 -2.10
N ALA A 292 11.15 22.69 -1.28
CA ALA A 292 10.36 22.56 -0.07
C ALA A 292 8.90 22.97 -0.29
N VAL A 293 7.96 22.27 0.36
CA VAL A 293 6.52 22.51 0.23
C VAL A 293 6.13 23.96 0.50
N LEU A 294 6.63 24.53 1.60
CA LEU A 294 6.27 25.89 2.01
C LEU A 294 6.79 26.94 1.02
N GLU A 295 8.03 26.79 0.56
CA GLU A 295 8.65 27.67 -0.44
C GLU A 295 7.90 27.59 -1.78
N VAL A 296 7.66 26.38 -2.27
CA VAL A 296 6.94 26.15 -3.52
C VAL A 296 5.51 26.70 -3.46
N ALA A 297 4.83 26.54 -2.33
CA ALA A 297 3.48 27.09 -2.17
C ALA A 297 3.46 28.60 -2.27
N GLU A 298 4.45 29.30 -1.69
CA GLU A 298 4.57 30.76 -1.81
C GLU A 298 4.89 31.18 -3.25
N GLU A 299 5.82 30.50 -3.91
CA GLU A 299 6.14 30.77 -5.32
C GLU A 299 4.91 30.60 -6.22
N LEU A 300 4.13 29.52 -6.04
CA LEU A 300 2.95 29.24 -6.85
C LEU A 300 1.83 30.26 -6.60
N ARG A 301 1.67 30.75 -5.36
CA ARG A 301 0.73 31.83 -5.03
C ARG A 301 1.09 33.15 -5.73
N ALA A 302 2.39 33.42 -5.88
CA ALA A 302 2.90 34.61 -6.58
C ALA A 302 3.01 34.41 -8.09
N HIS A 303 2.86 33.18 -8.60
CA HIS A 303 3.11 32.88 -10.02
C HIS A 303 2.03 33.45 -10.93
N PRO A 304 2.39 34.24 -11.96
CA PRO A 304 1.40 34.96 -12.82
C PRO A 304 0.40 34.01 -13.51
N ARG A 305 0.83 32.82 -13.91
CA ARG A 305 -0.04 31.82 -14.56
C ARG A 305 -1.11 31.26 -13.62
N LEU A 306 -0.84 31.24 -12.32
CA LEU A 306 -1.72 30.66 -11.30
C LEU A 306 -2.48 31.73 -10.51
N ALA A 307 -2.38 33.01 -10.96
CA ALA A 307 -3.08 34.12 -10.32
C ALA A 307 -4.59 33.85 -10.20
N GLY A 308 -5.14 34.07 -9.00
CA GLY A 308 -6.54 33.83 -8.68
C GLY A 308 -6.90 32.39 -8.31
N LEU A 309 -5.95 31.47 -8.33
CA LEU A 309 -6.17 30.10 -7.82
C LEU A 309 -5.84 30.02 -6.32
N THR A 310 -6.58 29.17 -5.60
CA THR A 310 -6.30 28.86 -4.20
C THR A 310 -5.28 27.73 -4.13
N VAL A 311 -4.11 28.04 -3.56
CA VAL A 311 -3.02 27.07 -3.34
C VAL A 311 -3.03 26.63 -1.87
N GLY A 312 -3.39 25.37 -1.62
CA GLY A 312 -3.33 24.71 -0.32
C GLY A 312 -1.98 24.05 -0.06
N VAL A 313 -1.72 23.75 1.20
CA VAL A 313 -0.51 23.07 1.67
C VAL A 313 -0.90 21.86 2.49
N LEU A 314 -0.20 20.72 2.29
CA LEU A 314 -0.40 19.50 3.04
C LEU A 314 0.94 18.80 3.30
N HIS A 315 1.30 18.61 4.59
CA HIS A 315 2.53 17.89 4.97
C HIS A 315 2.37 17.12 6.27
N GLY A 316 3.34 16.23 6.54
CA GLY A 316 3.31 15.28 7.67
C GLY A 316 3.14 15.94 9.04
N GLN A 317 3.82 17.05 9.30
CA GLN A 317 3.83 17.76 10.58
C GLN A 317 2.52 18.50 10.93
N MET A 318 1.57 18.61 9.97
CA MET A 318 0.27 19.24 10.26
C MET A 318 -0.57 18.37 11.21
N PRO A 319 -1.34 18.97 12.14
CA PRO A 319 -2.33 18.26 12.96
C PRO A 319 -3.35 17.50 12.10
N PRO A 320 -3.81 16.31 12.52
CA PRO A 320 -4.75 15.50 11.73
C PRO A 320 -6.01 16.25 11.28
N ALA A 321 -6.62 17.06 12.17
CA ALA A 321 -7.81 17.84 11.87
C ALA A 321 -7.58 18.89 10.76
N GLU A 322 -6.39 19.46 10.71
CA GLU A 322 -6.01 20.42 9.65
C GLU A 322 -5.77 19.71 8.31
N LYS A 323 -5.13 18.52 8.34
CA LYS A 323 -4.96 17.65 7.16
C LYS A 323 -6.32 17.31 6.56
N ASP A 324 -7.27 16.89 7.40
CA ASP A 324 -8.63 16.55 6.97
C ASP A 324 -9.38 17.75 6.37
N ALA A 325 -9.24 18.94 6.97
CA ALA A 325 -9.86 20.15 6.47
C ALA A 325 -9.31 20.53 5.09
N VAL A 326 -7.97 20.56 4.93
CA VAL A 326 -7.33 20.87 3.64
C VAL A 326 -7.72 19.87 2.56
N MET A 327 -7.79 18.58 2.89
CA MET A 327 -8.22 17.54 1.95
C MET A 327 -9.69 17.68 1.57
N ALA A 328 -10.56 18.07 2.50
CA ALA A 328 -11.97 18.35 2.22
C ALA A 328 -12.12 19.58 1.29
N ASP A 329 -11.35 20.64 1.53
CA ASP A 329 -11.31 21.85 0.67
C ASP A 329 -10.79 21.51 -0.73
N PHE A 330 -9.79 20.65 -0.83
CA PHE A 330 -9.28 20.17 -2.11
C PHE A 330 -10.30 19.29 -2.83
N ALA A 331 -10.95 18.37 -2.13
CA ALA A 331 -12.00 17.52 -2.69
C ALA A 331 -13.23 18.30 -3.15
N SER A 332 -13.60 19.39 -2.45
CA SER A 332 -14.73 20.26 -2.83
C SER A 332 -14.38 21.23 -3.97
N GLY A 333 -13.08 21.50 -4.21
CA GLY A 333 -12.58 22.48 -5.18
C GLY A 333 -12.41 23.88 -4.62
N ALA A 334 -12.57 24.09 -3.32
CA ALA A 334 -12.20 25.34 -2.65
C ALA A 334 -10.68 25.60 -2.76
N VAL A 335 -9.89 24.53 -2.71
CA VAL A 335 -8.46 24.50 -3.07
C VAL A 335 -8.33 23.82 -4.43
N GLN A 336 -7.73 24.49 -5.41
CA GLN A 336 -7.54 23.98 -6.78
C GLN A 336 -6.15 23.36 -6.99
N VAL A 337 -5.13 23.87 -6.32
CA VAL A 337 -3.75 23.36 -6.38
C VAL A 337 -3.30 22.99 -4.98
N LEU A 338 -2.90 21.75 -4.77
CA LEU A 338 -2.43 21.24 -3.48
C LEU A 338 -0.93 20.97 -3.55
N VAL A 339 -0.14 21.75 -2.82
CA VAL A 339 1.30 21.50 -2.66
C VAL A 339 1.51 20.62 -1.44
N SER A 340 2.20 19.50 -1.61
CA SER A 340 2.33 18.52 -0.54
C SER A 340 3.67 17.79 -0.58
N THR A 341 4.00 17.11 0.53
CA THR A 341 4.99 16.04 0.56
C THR A 341 4.36 14.74 0.06
N THR A 342 5.07 13.63 0.17
CA THR A 342 4.59 12.27 -0.14
C THR A 342 3.37 11.82 0.68
N VAL A 343 2.95 12.58 1.67
CA VAL A 343 1.71 12.32 2.46
C VAL A 343 0.48 12.12 1.57
N VAL A 344 0.44 12.70 0.37
CA VAL A 344 -0.61 12.46 -0.63
C VAL A 344 -0.63 11.03 -1.14
N GLU A 345 0.47 10.28 -1.03
CA GLU A 345 0.54 8.84 -1.32
C GLU A 345 -0.48 8.05 -0.50
N VAL A 346 -0.74 8.51 0.73
CA VAL A 346 -1.65 7.89 1.69
C VAL A 346 -2.84 8.85 1.94
N GLY A 347 -3.96 8.69 1.23
CA GLY A 347 -5.06 9.61 1.53
C GLY A 347 -6.31 9.46 0.67
N VAL A 348 -7.13 10.48 0.74
CA VAL A 348 -8.46 10.59 0.13
C VAL A 348 -8.38 10.50 -1.38
N ASP A 349 -9.27 9.71 -1.96
CA ASP A 349 -9.47 9.66 -3.41
C ASP A 349 -10.21 10.91 -3.89
N VAL A 350 -9.60 11.67 -4.80
CA VAL A 350 -10.19 12.87 -5.41
C VAL A 350 -10.30 12.63 -6.92
N PRO A 351 -11.45 12.15 -7.41
CA PRO A 351 -11.64 11.79 -8.83
C PRO A 351 -11.39 12.94 -9.81
N GLU A 352 -11.62 14.17 -9.37
CA GLU A 352 -11.42 15.37 -10.18
C GLU A 352 -9.97 15.87 -10.20
N ALA A 353 -9.06 15.23 -9.48
CA ALA A 353 -7.63 15.52 -9.59
C ALA A 353 -7.06 14.84 -10.84
N THR A 354 -6.75 15.65 -11.86
CA THR A 354 -6.27 15.16 -13.15
C THR A 354 -4.80 15.45 -13.38
N ALA A 355 -4.21 16.45 -12.71
CA ALA A 355 -2.81 16.81 -12.88
C ALA A 355 -1.97 16.50 -11.63
N MET A 356 -0.79 15.93 -11.85
CA MET A 356 0.25 15.68 -10.86
C MET A 356 1.56 16.27 -11.37
N VAL A 357 2.17 17.16 -10.60
CA VAL A 357 3.52 17.66 -10.85
C VAL A 357 4.41 17.15 -9.72
N VAL A 358 5.44 16.41 -10.02
CA VAL A 358 6.41 15.93 -9.02
C VAL A 358 7.71 16.69 -9.24
N LEU A 359 8.10 17.54 -8.28
CA LEU A 359 9.35 18.28 -8.29
C LEU A 359 10.46 17.36 -7.78
N ASP A 360 11.67 17.52 -8.30
CA ASP A 360 12.84 16.68 -7.98
C ASP A 360 12.54 15.18 -8.13
N ALA A 361 11.84 14.79 -9.21
CA ALA A 361 11.34 13.44 -9.42
C ALA A 361 12.46 12.38 -9.44
N ASP A 362 13.68 12.75 -9.77
CA ASP A 362 14.88 11.92 -9.75
C ASP A 362 15.33 11.50 -8.34
N ARG A 363 14.78 12.13 -7.29
CA ARG A 363 15.04 11.81 -5.88
C ARG A 363 14.07 10.78 -5.29
N PHE A 364 13.04 10.42 -6.03
CA PHE A 364 12.02 9.47 -5.58
C PHE A 364 12.30 8.08 -6.16
N GLY A 365 11.94 7.04 -5.41
CA GLY A 365 11.91 5.66 -5.91
C GLY A 365 10.84 5.45 -6.98
N ILE A 366 11.04 4.47 -7.87
CA ILE A 366 10.06 4.14 -8.93
C ILE A 366 8.69 3.80 -8.34
N SER A 367 8.66 2.97 -7.28
CA SER A 367 7.43 2.56 -6.62
C SER A 367 6.65 3.74 -6.06
N GLN A 368 7.34 4.71 -5.45
CA GLN A 368 6.74 5.92 -4.90
C GLN A 368 6.18 6.82 -6.02
N LEU A 369 6.95 7.07 -7.06
CA LEU A 369 6.47 7.82 -8.24
C LEU A 369 5.27 7.14 -8.90
N HIS A 370 5.25 5.80 -8.95
CA HIS A 370 4.13 5.04 -9.48
C HIS A 370 2.87 5.20 -8.62
N GLN A 371 2.99 5.15 -7.30
CA GLN A 371 1.88 5.38 -6.37
C GLN A 371 1.35 6.81 -6.47
N LEU A 372 2.23 7.82 -6.53
CA LEU A 372 1.86 9.22 -6.74
C LEU A 372 1.11 9.39 -8.07
N ARG A 373 1.67 8.87 -9.17
CA ARG A 373 1.00 8.87 -10.49
C ARG A 373 -0.40 8.25 -10.41
N GLY A 374 -0.56 7.19 -9.65
CA GLY A 374 -1.85 6.52 -9.43
C GLY A 374 -2.91 7.34 -8.69
N ARG A 375 -2.56 8.53 -8.16
CA ARG A 375 -3.50 9.45 -7.50
C ARG A 375 -4.29 10.32 -8.46
N VAL A 376 -3.88 10.44 -9.71
CA VAL A 376 -4.61 11.20 -10.75
C VAL A 376 -5.24 10.26 -11.77
N GLY A 377 -6.20 10.79 -12.56
CA GLY A 377 -6.91 10.00 -13.57
C GLY A 377 -7.80 8.90 -12.98
N ARG A 378 -8.36 9.12 -11.79
CA ARG A 378 -9.30 8.18 -11.15
C ARG A 378 -10.75 8.39 -11.55
N GLY A 379 -11.05 9.55 -12.13
CA GLY A 379 -12.35 9.88 -12.70
C GLY A 379 -12.47 9.51 -14.19
N SER A 380 -13.42 10.13 -14.86
CA SER A 380 -13.64 9.99 -16.32
C SER A 380 -12.66 10.79 -17.17
N ALA A 381 -11.95 11.77 -16.58
CA ALA A 381 -10.96 12.60 -17.28
C ALA A 381 -9.58 11.92 -17.28
N ALA A 382 -8.81 12.12 -18.37
CA ALA A 382 -7.47 11.59 -18.49
C ALA A 382 -6.52 12.26 -17.48
N GLY A 383 -5.65 11.45 -16.87
CA GLY A 383 -4.63 11.94 -15.94
C GLY A 383 -3.39 12.46 -16.66
N LEU A 384 -2.75 13.48 -16.07
CA LEU A 384 -1.48 14.04 -16.50
C LEU A 384 -0.49 13.99 -15.34
N CYS A 385 0.68 13.38 -15.57
CA CYS A 385 1.78 13.35 -14.62
C CYS A 385 3.02 14.01 -15.23
N LEU A 386 3.53 15.06 -14.58
CA LEU A 386 4.70 15.83 -14.99
C LEU A 386 5.82 15.62 -13.98
N LEU A 387 6.88 14.93 -14.40
CA LEU A 387 8.03 14.57 -13.59
C LEU A 387 9.15 15.59 -13.84
N VAL A 388 9.30 16.56 -12.94
CA VAL A 388 10.35 17.57 -13.04
C VAL A 388 11.64 16.98 -12.48
N SER A 389 12.69 16.92 -13.32
CA SER A 389 13.93 16.22 -12.99
C SER A 389 15.17 17.03 -13.41
N THR A 390 16.21 16.94 -12.59
CA THR A 390 17.55 17.46 -12.86
C THR A 390 18.52 16.37 -13.33
N ALA A 391 18.07 15.10 -13.38
CA ALA A 391 18.90 13.97 -13.74
C ALA A 391 19.50 14.09 -15.14
N GLN A 392 20.78 13.76 -15.25
CA GLN A 392 21.48 13.73 -16.53
C GLN A 392 21.17 12.43 -17.29
N PRO A 393 21.02 12.50 -18.63
CA PRO A 393 20.83 11.31 -19.46
C PRO A 393 21.89 10.24 -19.20
N GLY A 394 21.47 8.97 -19.13
CA GLY A 394 22.36 7.83 -18.90
C GLY A 394 22.66 7.53 -17.43
N THR A 395 22.13 8.29 -16.49
CA THR A 395 22.23 7.97 -15.06
C THR A 395 21.09 7.02 -14.63
N PRO A 396 21.27 6.22 -13.55
CA PRO A 396 20.20 5.40 -13.00
C PRO A 396 18.95 6.21 -12.63
N ALA A 397 19.13 7.42 -12.11
CA ALA A 397 18.05 8.34 -11.80
C ALA A 397 17.24 8.76 -13.05
N ALA A 398 17.92 9.09 -14.16
CA ALA A 398 17.26 9.38 -15.44
C ALA A 398 16.49 8.14 -15.95
N THR A 399 17.13 6.97 -15.90
CA THR A 399 16.50 5.70 -16.32
C THR A 399 15.23 5.42 -15.54
N ARG A 400 15.19 5.65 -14.22
CA ARG A 400 13.99 5.50 -13.38
C ARG A 400 12.85 6.39 -13.87
N VAL A 401 13.12 7.69 -14.03
CA VAL A 401 12.10 8.68 -14.41
C VAL A 401 11.61 8.44 -15.84
N GLU A 402 12.50 8.11 -16.78
CA GLU A 402 12.17 7.79 -18.16
C GLU A 402 11.35 6.49 -18.28
N THR A 403 11.67 5.47 -17.48
CA THR A 403 10.91 4.22 -17.46
C THR A 403 9.48 4.48 -16.98
N LEU A 404 9.29 5.28 -15.92
CA LEU A 404 7.97 5.64 -15.45
C LEU A 404 7.17 6.43 -16.50
N ALA A 405 7.82 7.23 -17.34
CA ALA A 405 7.15 7.95 -18.42
C ALA A 405 6.75 7.03 -19.59
N ARG A 406 7.50 5.94 -19.80
CA ARG A 406 7.30 5.00 -20.91
C ARG A 406 6.19 3.99 -20.63
N THR A 407 6.12 3.46 -19.40
CA THR A 407 5.17 2.40 -19.03
C THR A 407 4.26 2.75 -17.86
N THR A 408 3.06 2.21 -17.91
CA THR A 408 2.11 2.25 -16.78
C THR A 408 2.04 0.93 -16.03
N ASP A 409 2.72 -0.11 -16.53
CA ASP A 409 2.74 -1.44 -15.91
C ASP A 409 3.62 -1.42 -14.66
N GLY A 410 2.99 -1.58 -13.49
CA GLY A 410 3.68 -1.59 -12.20
C GLY A 410 4.61 -2.78 -12.02
N PHE A 411 4.36 -3.93 -12.67
CA PHE A 411 5.26 -5.09 -12.60
C PHE A 411 6.54 -4.84 -13.41
N GLU A 412 6.43 -4.24 -14.61
CA GLU A 412 7.59 -3.81 -15.39
C GLU A 412 8.41 -2.78 -14.59
N LEU A 413 7.76 -1.81 -13.98
CA LEU A 413 8.41 -0.80 -13.14
C LEU A 413 9.14 -1.42 -11.94
N ALA A 414 8.52 -2.37 -11.26
CA ALA A 414 9.14 -3.05 -10.14
C ALA A 414 10.35 -3.90 -10.55
N THR A 415 10.31 -4.51 -11.73
CA THR A 415 11.46 -5.27 -12.28
C THR A 415 12.62 -4.33 -12.57
N VAL A 416 12.38 -3.20 -13.22
CA VAL A 416 13.42 -2.20 -13.50
C VAL A 416 13.98 -1.59 -12.20
N ASP A 417 13.14 -1.34 -11.19
CA ASP A 417 13.61 -0.85 -9.89
C ASP A 417 14.59 -1.83 -9.23
N LEU A 418 14.31 -3.13 -9.34
CA LEU A 418 15.21 -4.18 -8.86
C LEU A 418 16.53 -4.28 -9.63
N GLU A 419 16.46 -4.14 -10.95
CA GLU A 419 17.67 -4.18 -11.79
C GLU A 419 18.60 -2.99 -11.54
N LEU A 420 18.01 -1.82 -11.20
CA LEU A 420 18.76 -0.60 -10.93
C LEU A 420 19.31 -0.54 -9.49
N ARG A 421 18.72 -1.32 -8.55
CA ARG A 421 19.24 -1.45 -7.19
C ARG A 421 20.25 -2.57 -7.12
N SER A 422 21.31 -2.39 -6.32
CA SER A 422 22.20 -3.49 -5.98
C SER A 422 21.42 -4.53 -5.18
N GLU A 423 21.66 -5.83 -5.44
CA GLU A 423 20.93 -6.92 -4.77
C GLU A 423 21.02 -6.89 -3.23
N GLY A 424 22.07 -6.26 -2.68
CA GLY A 424 22.24 -6.05 -1.23
C GLY A 424 21.17 -5.14 -0.61
N ASP A 425 20.74 -4.11 -1.33
CA ASP A 425 19.76 -3.13 -0.83
C ASP A 425 18.34 -3.68 -0.79
N VAL A 426 17.97 -4.54 -1.74
CA VAL A 426 16.63 -5.14 -1.82
C VAL A 426 16.34 -6.05 -0.62
N LEU A 427 17.35 -6.77 -0.16
CA LEU A 427 17.23 -7.71 0.96
C LEU A 427 17.51 -7.04 2.31
N GLY A 428 18.37 -6.01 2.33
CA GLY A 428 18.65 -5.20 3.51
C GLY A 428 17.48 -4.35 3.96
N ALA A 429 16.77 -3.75 3.02
CA ALA A 429 15.59 -2.92 3.30
C ALA A 429 14.38 -3.72 3.84
N ALA A 430 14.26 -4.98 3.42
CA ALA A 430 13.19 -5.86 3.90
C ALA A 430 13.47 -6.49 5.27
N GLN A 431 14.72 -6.49 5.71
CA GLN A 431 15.18 -7.11 6.95
C GLN A 431 16.18 -6.21 7.64
N SER A 432 15.76 -5.09 8.21
CA SER A 432 16.58 -4.17 9.02
C SER A 432 17.91 -4.80 9.55
N GLY A 433 18.97 -4.73 8.73
CA GLY A 433 20.32 -5.09 9.14
C GLY A 433 20.75 -6.56 8.95
N ARG A 434 20.03 -7.44 8.25
CA ARG A 434 20.44 -8.84 8.02
C ARG A 434 20.89 -9.06 6.57
N ALA A 435 22.03 -9.71 6.39
CA ALA A 435 22.53 -10.18 5.08
C ALA A 435 21.52 -11.13 4.42
N SER A 436 21.49 -11.15 3.07
CA SER A 436 20.67 -12.09 2.29
C SER A 436 20.73 -13.51 2.83
N SER A 437 19.57 -14.16 3.00
CA SER A 437 19.49 -15.58 3.32
C SER A 437 19.99 -16.48 2.18
N LEU A 438 20.04 -15.94 0.95
CA LEU A 438 20.55 -16.63 -0.21
C LEU A 438 22.05 -16.45 -0.33
N ARG A 439 22.82 -17.54 -0.18
CA ARG A 439 24.29 -17.51 -0.25
C ARG A 439 24.85 -17.53 -1.67
N LEU A 440 24.15 -18.17 -2.60
CA LEU A 440 24.61 -18.47 -3.95
C LEU A 440 23.71 -17.90 -5.05
N LEU A 441 22.42 -17.76 -4.78
CA LEU A 441 21.42 -17.35 -5.75
C LEU A 441 21.16 -15.86 -5.66
N ARG A 442 20.92 -15.25 -6.81
CA ARG A 442 20.50 -13.86 -6.95
C ARG A 442 19.02 -13.79 -7.30
N VAL A 443 18.26 -13.05 -6.49
CA VAL A 443 16.79 -13.01 -6.54
C VAL A 443 16.23 -12.71 -7.94
N VAL A 444 16.90 -11.82 -8.69
CA VAL A 444 16.46 -11.43 -10.03
C VAL A 444 17.00 -12.36 -11.10
N LYS A 445 18.29 -12.72 -11.03
CA LYS A 445 18.94 -13.49 -12.10
C LYS A 445 18.62 -14.98 -12.07
N ASP A 446 18.42 -15.51 -10.86
CA ASP A 446 18.19 -16.93 -10.64
C ASP A 446 16.72 -17.23 -10.27
N ALA A 447 15.80 -16.40 -10.77
CA ALA A 447 14.37 -16.48 -10.50
C ALA A 447 13.78 -17.87 -10.77
N ASP A 448 14.10 -18.44 -11.92
CA ASP A 448 13.61 -19.77 -12.36
C ASP A 448 14.10 -20.87 -11.42
N VAL A 449 15.35 -20.75 -10.93
CA VAL A 449 15.91 -21.72 -9.97
C VAL A 449 15.20 -21.63 -8.63
N ILE A 450 14.91 -20.42 -8.16
CA ILE A 450 14.20 -20.18 -6.91
C ILE A 450 12.76 -20.74 -6.99
N GLU A 451 12.06 -20.49 -8.10
CA GLU A 451 10.71 -21.02 -8.32
C GLU A 451 10.70 -22.55 -8.36
N THR A 452 11.64 -23.16 -9.07
CA THR A 452 11.78 -24.63 -9.15
C THR A 452 12.08 -25.22 -7.78
N ALA A 453 13.07 -24.68 -7.07
CA ALA A 453 13.43 -25.15 -5.73
C ALA A 453 12.27 -25.07 -4.73
N ARG A 454 11.43 -24.01 -4.81
CA ARG A 454 10.23 -23.90 -3.97
C ARG A 454 9.18 -24.94 -4.32
N ALA A 455 8.96 -25.19 -5.61
CA ALA A 455 8.01 -26.21 -6.06
C ALA A 455 8.43 -27.62 -5.58
N ASP A 456 9.72 -27.95 -5.74
CA ASP A 456 10.30 -29.22 -5.28
C ASP A 456 10.22 -29.33 -3.75
N ALA A 457 10.54 -28.26 -3.01
CA ALA A 457 10.41 -28.24 -1.56
C ALA A 457 8.96 -28.45 -1.09
N ALA A 458 7.99 -27.83 -1.77
CA ALA A 458 6.57 -28.01 -1.46
C ALA A 458 6.11 -29.45 -1.72
N GLU A 459 6.61 -30.10 -2.78
CA GLU A 459 6.32 -31.50 -3.07
C GLU A 459 6.90 -32.42 -2.00
N VAL A 460 8.16 -32.22 -1.61
CA VAL A 460 8.81 -32.99 -0.55
C VAL A 460 8.05 -32.87 0.76
N VAL A 461 7.72 -31.65 1.20
CA VAL A 461 6.99 -31.42 2.46
C VAL A 461 5.57 -32.00 2.40
N ALA A 462 4.91 -31.97 1.23
CA ALA A 462 3.58 -32.57 1.09
C ALA A 462 3.61 -34.09 1.24
N GLN A 463 4.71 -34.77 0.85
CA GLN A 463 4.88 -36.21 0.95
C GLN A 463 5.48 -36.65 2.30
N ASP A 464 6.39 -35.87 2.86
CA ASP A 464 7.14 -36.12 4.09
C ASP A 464 7.22 -34.85 4.96
N PRO A 465 6.15 -34.48 5.66
CA PRO A 465 6.08 -33.24 6.43
C PRO A 465 7.15 -33.09 7.50
N ASP A 466 7.56 -34.21 8.11
CA ASP A 466 8.56 -34.25 9.18
C ASP A 466 9.98 -34.53 8.66
N LEU A 467 10.15 -34.62 7.34
CA LEU A 467 11.41 -34.98 6.67
C LEU A 467 12.02 -36.30 7.22
N ALA A 468 11.18 -37.24 7.63
CA ALA A 468 11.59 -38.52 8.19
C ALA A 468 12.32 -39.41 7.16
N ASP A 469 11.88 -39.35 5.91
CA ASP A 469 12.51 -40.07 4.78
C ASP A 469 13.69 -39.29 4.18
N HIS A 470 13.90 -38.00 4.62
CA HIS A 470 14.95 -37.10 4.15
C HIS A 470 15.87 -36.62 5.29
N PRO A 471 16.51 -37.48 6.09
CA PRO A 471 17.24 -37.10 7.30
C PRO A 471 18.45 -36.19 7.03
N ALA A 472 19.08 -36.31 5.87
CA ALA A 472 20.19 -35.43 5.47
C ALA A 472 19.71 -33.99 5.22
N LEU A 473 18.55 -33.82 4.57
CA LEU A 473 17.92 -32.54 4.36
C LEU A 473 17.48 -31.91 5.69
N ALA A 474 16.85 -32.67 6.55
CA ALA A 474 16.46 -32.23 7.90
C ALA A 474 17.66 -31.77 8.74
N ALA A 475 18.81 -32.48 8.64
CA ALA A 475 20.04 -32.08 9.32
C ALA A 475 20.62 -30.78 8.76
N ALA A 476 20.65 -30.62 7.43
CA ALA A 476 21.15 -29.41 6.77
C ALA A 476 20.28 -28.18 7.09
N ILE A 477 18.96 -28.35 7.17
CA ILE A 477 18.04 -27.28 7.59
C ILE A 477 18.33 -26.86 9.04
N ARG A 478 18.46 -27.81 9.96
CA ARG A 478 18.77 -27.51 11.38
C ARG A 478 20.12 -26.80 11.56
N GLU A 479 21.13 -27.16 10.78
CA GLU A 479 22.44 -26.50 10.81
C GLU A 479 22.37 -25.04 10.31
N GLN A 480 21.40 -24.73 9.44
CA GLN A 480 21.22 -23.38 8.89
C GLN A 480 20.23 -22.51 9.68
N LEU A 481 19.39 -23.13 10.51
CA LEU A 481 18.48 -22.41 11.42
C LEU A 481 19.29 -21.92 12.65
N ASP A 482 19.38 -20.60 12.76
CA ASP A 482 19.85 -19.94 13.98
C ASP A 482 18.81 -20.19 15.10
N PRO A 483 19.19 -20.41 16.38
CA PRO A 483 18.25 -20.59 17.48
C PRO A 483 17.17 -19.50 17.59
N GLU A 484 17.49 -18.27 17.28
CA GLU A 484 16.51 -17.16 17.22
C GLU A 484 15.51 -17.32 16.04
N ARG A 485 15.91 -17.98 14.96
CA ARG A 485 15.04 -18.28 13.81
C ARG A 485 14.17 -19.51 14.06
N GLU A 486 14.65 -20.48 14.82
CA GLU A 486 13.90 -21.66 15.22
C GLU A 486 12.70 -21.26 16.09
N GLU A 487 12.90 -20.36 17.06
CA GLU A 487 11.84 -19.79 17.89
C GLU A 487 10.81 -18.97 17.08
N PHE A 488 11.26 -18.34 16.00
CA PHE A 488 10.37 -17.62 15.07
C PHE A 488 9.53 -18.56 14.22
N LEU A 489 10.09 -19.69 13.76
CA LEU A 489 9.39 -20.69 12.95
C LEU A 489 8.40 -21.51 13.79
N GLU A 490 8.70 -21.77 15.06
CA GLU A 490 7.76 -22.43 15.99
C GLU A 490 6.55 -21.53 16.33
N ARG A 491 6.70 -20.22 16.20
CA ARG A 491 5.63 -19.23 16.41
C ARG A 491 4.85 -18.88 15.13
N ALA A 492 5.34 -19.28 13.95
CA ALA A 492 4.70 -19.04 12.65
C ALA A 492 3.67 -20.14 12.33
#